data_fdeb8d0d4454f0de09f2568c98f12663
#
_entry.id   fdeb8d0d4454f0de09f2568c98f12663
#
_cell.length_a   1.000
_cell.length_b   1.000
_cell.length_c   1.000
_cell.angle_alpha   90.00
_cell.angle_beta   90.00
_cell.angle_gamma   90.00
#
_symmetry.space_group_name_H-M   'P 1'
#
loop_
_entity.id
_entity.type
_entity.pdbx_description
1 polymer ?
#
loop_
_entity_poly.entity_id
_entity_poly.type
_entity_poly.pdbx_seq_one_letter_code
_entity_poly.pdbx_strand_id
1 'polypeptide(L)'
;MKKKILIVGGDPNSINSEIIFKSWNKINNSIKKKIYLITNYNLIQDQFKKLKFSLKIKKVKSIYEASEDRALKVINVPIKYKNPFNISNTNSSKFVIESLNLAHKMSIKNKKVIGIINCPIDKTLLKKNKIGVTEYLALKCRVKKNSEVMLLWNNIISVVPMTTHIDLSQVSKNIKKQTIIKKIKSINNWFILKLGIKPKICLLGLNPHNGELRDDSEEKKIILPAIKKLKKDGISVSGPLPADTVFVEEYKKYNVIVGMYHDQILPPFKTLFKYDAINITLGLKYLRVSPDHGVAREIIKKNKANPLSLINCIKFVNKFN
;
A
#
# COMPACT_ATOMS: atom_id res chain seq x y z
N MET A 1 4.32 -6.24 26.02
CA MET A 1 3.17 -5.28 25.83
C MET A 1 2.59 -5.47 24.44
N LYS A 2 1.26 -5.63 24.31
CA LYS A 2 0.60 -5.89 23.02
C LYS A 2 0.74 -4.71 22.04
N LYS A 3 1.29 -4.97 20.88
CA LYS A 3 1.43 -3.98 19.80
C LYS A 3 0.09 -3.62 19.18
N LYS A 4 -0.01 -2.46 18.50
CA LYS A 4 -1.25 -1.85 17.99
C LYS A 4 -1.18 -1.62 16.48
N ILE A 5 -2.34 -1.70 15.81
CA ILE A 5 -2.51 -1.47 14.38
C ILE A 5 -3.39 -0.23 14.22
N LEU A 6 -2.93 0.75 13.45
CA LEU A 6 -3.73 1.92 13.10
C LEU A 6 -4.36 1.73 11.72
N ILE A 7 -5.68 1.86 11.65
CA ILE A 7 -6.40 1.92 10.37
C ILE A 7 -6.85 3.37 10.17
N VAL A 8 -6.45 4.00 9.09
CA VAL A 8 -6.96 5.30 8.66
C VAL A 8 -8.18 5.08 7.78
N GLY A 9 -9.31 5.68 8.14
CA GLY A 9 -10.59 5.48 7.47
C GLY A 9 -10.63 5.89 6.00
N GLY A 10 -9.69 6.74 5.56
CA GLY A 10 -9.54 7.12 4.16
C GLY A 10 -10.56 8.14 3.68
N ASP A 11 -10.90 8.08 2.38
CA ASP A 11 -11.90 8.97 1.77
C ASP A 11 -13.29 8.70 2.34
N PRO A 12 -13.97 9.72 2.91
CA PRO A 12 -15.32 9.54 3.44
C PRO A 12 -16.37 9.25 2.36
N ASN A 13 -16.14 9.68 1.11
CA ASN A 13 -17.01 9.45 -0.03
C ASN A 13 -16.59 8.18 -0.80
N SER A 14 -16.57 7.04 -0.12
CA SER A 14 -16.06 5.78 -0.66
C SER A 14 -16.75 4.57 -0.04
N ILE A 15 -16.33 3.39 -0.47
CA ILE A 15 -16.75 2.10 0.12
C ILE A 15 -16.04 1.78 1.45
N ASN A 16 -15.24 2.69 2.01
CA ASN A 16 -14.35 2.37 3.13
C ASN A 16 -15.10 1.91 4.37
N SER A 17 -16.22 2.53 4.72
CA SER A 17 -17.06 2.08 5.83
C SER A 17 -17.57 0.65 5.65
N GLU A 18 -17.95 0.28 4.41
CA GLU A 18 -18.41 -1.07 4.08
C GLU A 18 -17.29 -2.10 4.22
N ILE A 19 -16.10 -1.84 3.65
CA ILE A 19 -14.98 -2.78 3.77
C ILE A 19 -14.45 -2.88 5.19
N ILE A 20 -14.48 -1.81 5.98
CA ILE A 20 -14.12 -1.82 7.41
C ILE A 20 -15.08 -2.73 8.18
N PHE A 21 -16.40 -2.56 8.01
CA PHE A 21 -17.40 -3.40 8.65
C PHE A 21 -17.24 -4.89 8.28
N LYS A 22 -17.18 -5.19 6.99
CA LYS A 22 -17.03 -6.56 6.49
C LYS A 22 -15.73 -7.22 6.95
N SER A 23 -14.63 -6.46 6.98
CA SER A 23 -13.34 -6.96 7.49
C SER A 23 -13.40 -7.23 9.00
N TRP A 24 -14.00 -6.32 9.76
CA TRP A 24 -14.14 -6.48 11.20
C TRP A 24 -14.83 -7.79 11.56
N ASN A 25 -15.88 -8.15 10.84
CA ASN A 25 -16.63 -9.38 11.10
C ASN A 25 -15.85 -10.66 10.73
N LYS A 26 -14.85 -10.55 9.82
CA LYS A 26 -14.06 -11.70 9.36
C LYS A 26 -12.72 -11.90 10.06
N ILE A 27 -12.28 -10.96 10.91
CA ILE A 27 -11.04 -11.09 11.68
C ILE A 27 -11.33 -11.63 13.09
N ASN A 28 -10.34 -12.31 13.67
CA ASN A 28 -10.48 -12.90 15.01
C ASN A 28 -10.36 -11.85 16.13
N ASN A 29 -10.83 -12.21 17.32
CA ASN A 29 -10.86 -11.30 18.47
C ASN A 29 -9.47 -10.87 18.95
N SER A 30 -8.44 -11.70 18.79
CA SER A 30 -7.08 -11.34 19.20
C SER A 30 -6.52 -10.20 18.35
N ILE A 31 -6.89 -10.15 17.05
CA ILE A 31 -6.54 -9.04 16.14
C ILE A 31 -7.40 -7.82 16.43
N LYS A 32 -8.73 -7.98 16.66
CA LYS A 32 -9.65 -6.87 16.99
C LYS A 32 -9.15 -6.03 18.16
N LYS A 33 -8.62 -6.68 19.20
CA LYS A 33 -8.06 -6.00 20.38
C LYS A 33 -6.88 -5.07 20.07
N LYS A 34 -6.20 -5.25 18.93
CA LYS A 34 -5.04 -4.46 18.52
C LYS A 34 -5.39 -3.27 17.63
N ILE A 35 -6.58 -3.26 17.01
CA ILE A 35 -6.98 -2.28 15.99
C ILE A 35 -7.53 -1.01 16.62
N TYR A 36 -7.11 0.13 16.08
CA TYR A 36 -7.65 1.47 16.33
C TYR A 36 -7.92 2.13 14.98
N LEU A 37 -9.18 2.55 14.78
CA LEU A 37 -9.62 3.25 13.57
C LEU A 37 -9.49 4.75 13.78
N ILE A 38 -8.74 5.42 12.93
CA ILE A 38 -8.62 6.88 12.87
C ILE A 38 -9.64 7.39 11.85
N THR A 39 -10.73 7.95 12.34
CA THR A 39 -11.83 8.50 11.55
C THR A 39 -12.69 9.43 12.40
N ASN A 40 -13.76 10.00 11.84
CA ASN A 40 -14.74 10.70 12.65
C ASN A 40 -15.76 9.71 13.24
N TYR A 41 -15.99 9.79 14.55
CA TYR A 41 -16.87 8.88 15.27
C TYR A 41 -18.32 8.95 14.78
N ASN A 42 -18.89 10.17 14.67
CA ASN A 42 -20.27 10.34 14.22
C ASN A 42 -20.44 9.95 12.75
N LEU A 43 -19.47 10.32 11.91
CA LEU A 43 -19.49 9.98 10.49
C LEU A 43 -19.56 8.47 10.25
N ILE A 44 -18.67 7.69 10.89
CA ILE A 44 -18.66 6.24 10.68
C ILE A 44 -19.94 5.58 11.26
N GLN A 45 -20.48 6.13 12.34
CA GLN A 45 -21.76 5.68 12.91
C GLN A 45 -22.91 5.93 11.96
N ASP A 46 -23.02 7.15 11.39
CA ASP A 46 -24.04 7.50 10.42
C ASP A 46 -23.91 6.69 9.12
N GLN A 47 -22.68 6.43 8.66
CA GLN A 47 -22.43 5.56 7.51
C GLN A 47 -22.92 4.14 7.78
N PHE A 48 -22.60 3.56 8.92
CA PHE A 48 -23.08 2.22 9.32
C PHE A 48 -24.62 2.18 9.40
N LYS A 49 -25.23 3.18 10.00
CA LYS A 49 -26.69 3.29 10.06
C LYS A 49 -27.34 3.31 8.68
N LYS A 50 -26.78 4.12 7.75
CA LYS A 50 -27.28 4.20 6.35
C LYS A 50 -27.06 2.90 5.57
N LEU A 51 -26.04 2.13 5.90
CA LEU A 51 -25.73 0.82 5.30
C LEU A 51 -26.50 -0.32 5.97
N LYS A 52 -27.28 -0.04 7.04
CA LYS A 52 -27.95 -1.05 7.87
C LYS A 52 -26.96 -2.06 8.51
N PHE A 53 -25.78 -1.57 8.86
CA PHE A 53 -24.76 -2.36 9.56
C PHE A 53 -24.84 -2.13 11.07
N SER A 54 -24.84 -3.22 11.83
CA SER A 54 -24.78 -3.18 13.31
C SER A 54 -23.37 -3.52 13.77
N LEU A 55 -22.65 -2.52 14.29
CA LEU A 55 -21.33 -2.68 14.87
C LEU A 55 -21.14 -1.77 16.07
N LYS A 56 -20.80 -2.36 17.22
CA LYS A 56 -20.46 -1.57 18.41
C LYS A 56 -19.13 -0.84 18.19
N ILE A 57 -19.18 0.49 18.27
CA ILE A 57 -18.00 1.34 18.18
C ILE A 57 -17.79 2.08 19.50
N LYS A 58 -16.54 2.37 19.86
CA LYS A 58 -16.17 3.10 21.07
C LYS A 58 -15.21 4.22 20.74
N LYS A 59 -15.56 5.45 21.11
CA LYS A 59 -14.66 6.60 21.01
C LYS A 59 -13.58 6.47 22.07
N VAL A 60 -12.30 6.61 21.66
CA VAL A 60 -11.13 6.56 22.53
C VAL A 60 -10.24 7.75 22.29
N LYS A 61 -9.53 8.22 23.32
CA LYS A 61 -8.59 9.37 23.23
C LYS A 61 -7.19 8.94 22.76
N SER A 62 -6.83 7.68 23.04
CA SER A 62 -5.49 7.18 22.73
C SER A 62 -5.47 5.66 22.49
N ILE A 63 -4.33 5.14 21.99
CA ILE A 63 -4.10 3.70 21.84
C ILE A 63 -3.83 2.97 23.16
N TYR A 64 -3.76 3.68 24.26
CA TYR A 64 -3.57 3.11 25.60
C TYR A 64 -4.89 2.76 26.26
N GLU A 65 -6.00 3.35 25.81
CA GLU A 65 -7.32 2.97 26.30
C GLU A 65 -7.69 1.57 25.82
N ALA A 66 -7.77 0.65 26.78
CA ALA A 66 -8.26 -0.69 26.52
C ALA A 66 -9.79 -0.65 26.35
N SER A 67 -10.31 -1.56 25.55
CA SER A 67 -11.72 -1.91 25.54
C SER A 67 -11.78 -3.40 25.81
N GLU A 68 -12.37 -3.79 26.90
CA GLU A 68 -12.68 -5.20 27.22
C GLU A 68 -13.74 -5.72 26.24
N ASP A 69 -14.55 -4.82 25.72
CA ASP A 69 -15.57 -5.07 24.72
C ASP A 69 -14.96 -5.35 23.34
N ARG A 70 -15.68 -6.14 22.55
CA ARG A 70 -15.39 -6.38 21.12
C ARG A 70 -15.70 -5.16 20.24
N ALA A 71 -15.79 -3.95 20.80
CA ALA A 71 -16.09 -2.73 20.07
C ALA A 71 -14.91 -2.28 19.22
N LEU A 72 -15.20 -1.73 18.04
CA LEU A 72 -14.20 -1.06 17.20
C LEU A 72 -13.83 0.30 17.84
N LYS A 73 -12.58 0.43 18.24
CA LYS A 73 -12.06 1.64 18.88
C LYS A 73 -11.80 2.73 17.85
N VAL A 74 -12.39 3.90 18.02
CA VAL A 74 -12.28 5.04 17.11
C VAL A 74 -11.53 6.19 17.78
N ILE A 75 -10.40 6.56 17.20
CA ILE A 75 -9.69 7.81 17.49
C ILE A 75 -10.29 8.88 16.59
N ASN A 76 -10.94 9.86 17.20
CA ASN A 76 -11.78 10.81 16.50
C ASN A 76 -10.97 11.90 15.82
N VAL A 77 -11.29 12.14 14.54
CA VAL A 77 -10.83 13.30 13.76
C VAL A 77 -12.06 14.12 13.35
N PRO A 78 -12.06 15.44 13.55
CA PRO A 78 -13.22 16.26 13.24
C PRO A 78 -13.47 16.37 11.73
N ILE A 79 -14.74 16.39 11.34
CA ILE A 79 -15.20 16.70 9.99
C ILE A 79 -16.59 17.33 10.03
N LYS A 80 -16.86 18.30 9.15
CA LYS A 80 -18.19 18.88 8.96
C LYS A 80 -18.87 18.22 7.77
N TYR A 81 -20.10 17.72 7.93
CA TYR A 81 -20.88 17.10 6.86
C TYR A 81 -22.38 17.25 7.12
N LYS A 82 -23.18 17.22 6.04
CA LYS A 82 -24.65 17.09 6.07
C LYS A 82 -25.07 15.68 5.65
N ASN A 83 -24.44 15.13 4.63
CA ASN A 83 -24.67 13.77 4.16
C ASN A 83 -23.39 12.94 4.33
N PRO A 84 -23.42 11.78 5.02
CA PRO A 84 -22.21 11.01 5.33
C PRO A 84 -21.55 10.33 4.13
N PHE A 85 -22.19 10.34 2.93
CA PHE A 85 -21.63 9.82 1.69
C PHE A 85 -21.52 10.88 0.58
N ASN A 86 -21.79 12.14 0.91
CA ASN A 86 -21.62 13.27 -0.03
C ASN A 86 -21.06 14.47 0.73
N ILE A 87 -19.77 14.42 1.00
CA ILE A 87 -19.04 15.45 1.73
C ILE A 87 -18.24 16.27 0.73
N SER A 88 -18.20 17.58 0.89
CA SER A 88 -17.46 18.47 0.00
C SER A 88 -15.98 18.08 -0.08
N ASN A 89 -15.35 18.26 -1.25
CA ASN A 89 -13.94 17.96 -1.45
C ASN A 89 -13.01 18.70 -0.47
N THR A 90 -13.37 19.95 -0.11
CA THR A 90 -12.61 20.73 0.87
C THR A 90 -12.60 20.08 2.26
N ASN A 91 -13.77 19.68 2.76
CA ASN A 91 -13.88 19.04 4.06
C ASN A 91 -13.26 17.62 4.04
N SER A 92 -13.46 16.86 2.96
CA SER A 92 -12.84 15.54 2.79
C SER A 92 -11.32 15.62 2.73
N SER A 93 -10.76 16.59 2.00
CA SER A 93 -9.32 16.82 1.90
C SER A 93 -8.70 17.15 3.27
N LYS A 94 -9.30 18.11 4.00
CA LYS A 94 -8.84 18.47 5.34
C LYS A 94 -8.85 17.27 6.28
N PHE A 95 -9.96 16.54 6.31
CA PHE A 95 -10.15 15.36 7.14
C PHE A 95 -9.13 14.24 6.84
N VAL A 96 -8.92 13.94 5.55
CA VAL A 96 -7.96 12.91 5.12
C VAL A 96 -6.53 13.30 5.51
N ILE A 97 -6.15 14.55 5.28
CA ILE A 97 -4.81 15.05 5.64
C ILE A 97 -4.59 15.01 7.15
N GLU A 98 -5.57 15.45 7.95
CA GLU A 98 -5.50 15.40 9.42
C GLU A 98 -5.40 13.96 9.93
N SER A 99 -6.18 13.04 9.36
CA SER A 99 -6.16 11.61 9.70
C SER A 99 -4.80 10.96 9.39
N LEU A 100 -4.22 11.25 8.23
CA LEU A 100 -2.88 10.78 7.86
C LEU A 100 -1.79 11.36 8.74
N ASN A 101 -1.86 12.66 9.06
CA ASN A 101 -0.91 13.33 9.96
C ASN A 101 -0.97 12.75 11.39
N LEU A 102 -2.17 12.48 11.88
CA LEU A 102 -2.35 11.86 13.20
C LEU A 102 -1.75 10.45 13.23
N ALA A 103 -2.07 9.63 12.23
CA ALA A 103 -1.50 8.29 12.11
C ALA A 103 0.03 8.30 12.03
N HIS A 104 0.60 9.18 11.19
CA HIS A 104 2.04 9.40 11.08
C HIS A 104 2.68 9.77 12.42
N LYS A 105 2.14 10.81 13.10
CA LYS A 105 2.63 11.27 14.40
C LYS A 105 2.62 10.16 15.45
N MET A 106 1.52 9.38 15.50
CA MET A 106 1.39 8.27 16.43
C MET A 106 2.40 7.15 16.14
N SER A 107 2.63 6.84 14.85
CA SER A 107 3.56 5.77 14.45
C SER A 107 5.03 6.15 14.66
N ILE A 108 5.39 7.43 14.50
CA ILE A 108 6.76 7.89 14.79
C ILE A 108 7.04 7.93 16.29
N LYS A 109 6.07 8.43 17.08
CA LYS A 109 6.27 8.65 18.51
C LYS A 109 6.09 7.40 19.37
N ASN A 110 5.48 6.33 18.83
CA ASN A 110 5.03 5.22 19.64
C ASN A 110 5.49 3.86 19.09
N LYS A 111 6.50 3.29 19.71
CA LYS A 111 7.05 1.96 19.36
C LYS A 111 6.03 0.81 19.49
N LYS A 112 4.87 1.04 20.15
CA LYS A 112 3.77 0.05 20.22
C LYS A 112 2.95 -0.01 18.93
N VAL A 113 3.04 0.97 18.07
CA VAL A 113 2.36 0.93 16.75
C VAL A 113 3.19 0.09 15.79
N ILE A 114 2.63 -1.03 15.34
CA ILE A 114 3.27 -1.91 14.36
C ILE A 114 3.33 -1.22 13.00
N GLY A 115 2.21 -0.62 12.59
CA GLY A 115 2.08 -0.01 11.29
C GLY A 115 0.74 0.68 11.07
N ILE A 116 0.65 1.33 9.92
CA ILE A 116 -0.52 2.05 9.43
C ILE A 116 -1.12 1.26 8.27
N ILE A 117 -2.43 1.06 8.31
CA ILE A 117 -3.24 0.64 7.17
C ILE A 117 -4.08 1.84 6.78
N ASN A 118 -3.88 2.43 5.61
CA ASN A 118 -4.83 3.44 5.13
C ASN A 118 -5.80 2.81 4.14
N CYS A 119 -7.09 2.98 4.39
CA CYS A 119 -8.13 2.66 3.42
C CYS A 119 -7.99 3.54 2.17
N PRO A 120 -8.62 3.19 1.05
CA PRO A 120 -8.59 3.96 -0.19
C PRO A 120 -8.83 5.45 -0.02
N ILE A 121 -8.08 6.26 -0.74
CA ILE A 121 -8.15 7.72 -0.75
C ILE A 121 -8.11 8.19 -2.20
N ASP A 122 -9.05 9.03 -2.59
CA ASP A 122 -9.00 9.69 -3.88
C ASP A 122 -7.80 10.65 -3.92
N LYS A 123 -6.94 10.49 -4.93
CA LYS A 123 -5.74 11.32 -5.11
C LYS A 123 -6.08 12.81 -5.20
N THR A 124 -7.27 13.15 -5.70
CA THR A 124 -7.72 14.54 -5.80
C THR A 124 -7.82 15.25 -4.46
N LEU A 125 -8.01 14.52 -3.36
CA LEU A 125 -8.05 15.07 -2.00
C LEU A 125 -6.67 15.51 -1.48
N LEU A 126 -5.59 15.08 -2.15
CA LEU A 126 -4.22 15.47 -1.82
C LEU A 126 -3.66 16.49 -2.81
N LYS A 127 -4.48 17.08 -3.69
CA LYS A 127 -4.10 17.97 -4.81
C LYS A 127 -3.26 19.17 -4.44
N LYS A 128 -3.38 19.75 -3.25
CA LYS A 128 -2.49 20.85 -2.79
C LYS A 128 -1.00 20.48 -2.87
N ASN A 129 -0.68 19.16 -2.81
CA ASN A 129 0.68 18.66 -2.87
C ASN A 129 1.00 17.97 -4.21
N LYS A 130 0.03 17.82 -5.15
CA LYS A 130 0.16 17.11 -6.46
C LYS A 130 0.75 15.69 -6.34
N ILE A 131 0.58 15.02 -5.19
CA ILE A 131 1.22 13.74 -4.87
C ILE A 131 0.21 12.74 -4.30
N GLY A 132 0.51 11.45 -4.41
CA GLY A 132 -0.26 10.38 -3.80
C GLY A 132 0.04 10.19 -2.31
N VAL A 133 -0.68 9.25 -1.66
CA VAL A 133 -0.48 8.95 -0.22
C VAL A 133 0.93 8.44 0.06
N THR A 134 1.50 7.65 -0.86
CA THR A 134 2.86 7.11 -0.74
C THR A 134 3.89 8.22 -0.65
N GLU A 135 3.86 9.13 -1.61
CA GLU A 135 4.76 10.27 -1.68
C GLU A 135 4.53 11.24 -0.52
N TYR A 136 3.26 11.46 -0.13
CA TYR A 136 2.91 12.30 1.02
C TYR A 136 3.56 11.78 2.31
N LEU A 137 3.42 10.49 2.60
CA LEU A 137 4.01 9.90 3.80
C LEU A 137 5.53 9.77 3.70
N ALA A 138 6.10 9.57 2.52
CA ALA A 138 7.53 9.58 2.29
C ALA A 138 8.15 10.95 2.63
N LEU A 139 7.52 12.04 2.16
CA LEU A 139 7.93 13.41 2.53
C LEU A 139 7.86 13.63 4.04
N LYS A 140 6.78 13.21 4.71
CA LYS A 140 6.65 13.31 6.17
C LYS A 140 7.71 12.51 6.92
N CYS A 141 8.11 11.36 6.38
CA CYS A 141 9.19 10.54 6.94
C CYS A 141 10.59 11.07 6.61
N ARG A 142 10.71 12.13 5.80
CA ARG A 142 11.98 12.66 5.26
C ARG A 142 12.78 11.58 4.52
N VAL A 143 12.08 10.78 3.72
CA VAL A 143 12.69 9.77 2.87
C VAL A 143 13.40 10.47 1.71
N LYS A 144 14.60 10.01 1.36
CA LYS A 144 15.33 10.55 0.20
C LYS A 144 14.49 10.34 -1.06
N LYS A 145 14.36 11.37 -1.90
CA LYS A 145 13.61 11.32 -3.16
C LYS A 145 13.99 10.09 -3.98
N ASN A 146 12.98 9.38 -4.49
CA ASN A 146 13.11 8.15 -5.29
C ASN A 146 13.71 6.94 -4.54
N SER A 147 13.67 6.91 -3.21
CA SER A 147 14.00 5.71 -2.44
C SER A 147 12.79 4.98 -1.90
N GLU A 148 11.63 5.60 -1.97
CA GLU A 148 10.35 4.94 -1.73
C GLU A 148 10.06 3.92 -2.84
N VAL A 149 9.57 2.76 -2.45
CA VAL A 149 9.21 1.69 -3.40
C VAL A 149 7.76 1.30 -3.15
N MET A 150 6.97 1.31 -4.21
CA MET A 150 5.64 0.73 -4.22
C MET A 150 5.78 -0.77 -4.52
N LEU A 151 5.39 -1.61 -3.58
CA LEU A 151 5.43 -3.06 -3.71
C LEU A 151 3.99 -3.60 -3.57
N LEU A 152 3.50 -4.25 -4.62
CA LEU A 152 2.29 -5.05 -4.50
C LEU A 152 2.69 -6.45 -4.05
N TRP A 153 2.02 -6.93 -3.02
CA TRP A 153 2.35 -8.19 -2.36
C TRP A 153 1.12 -9.08 -2.19
N ASN A 154 1.30 -10.36 -2.44
CA ASN A 154 0.45 -11.42 -1.92
C ASN A 154 1.32 -12.54 -1.31
N ASN A 155 0.71 -13.65 -0.88
CA ASN A 155 1.47 -14.74 -0.25
C ASN A 155 2.32 -15.56 -1.25
N ILE A 156 2.18 -15.35 -2.56
CA ILE A 156 2.86 -16.11 -3.62
C ILE A 156 4.03 -15.31 -4.17
N ILE A 157 3.79 -14.04 -4.54
CA ILE A 157 4.76 -13.20 -5.22
C ILE A 157 4.55 -11.72 -4.89
N SER A 158 5.60 -10.92 -5.06
CA SER A 158 5.51 -9.47 -5.05
C SER A 158 5.88 -8.89 -6.41
N VAL A 159 5.28 -7.76 -6.77
CA VAL A 159 5.65 -7.02 -7.98
C VAL A 159 5.95 -5.56 -7.65
N VAL A 160 6.93 -5.00 -8.36
CA VAL A 160 7.39 -3.62 -8.16
C VAL A 160 7.54 -2.92 -9.50
N PRO A 161 6.80 -1.86 -9.79
CA PRO A 161 7.07 -1.00 -10.94
C PRO A 161 8.25 -0.05 -10.65
N MET A 162 9.21 -0.01 -11.54
CA MET A 162 10.35 0.90 -11.43
C MET A 162 9.91 2.35 -11.58
N THR A 163 9.04 2.61 -12.55
CA THR A 163 8.32 3.88 -12.71
C THR A 163 6.83 3.67 -12.41
N THR A 164 6.23 4.62 -11.71
CA THR A 164 4.81 4.63 -11.37
C THR A 164 4.09 5.68 -12.21
N HIS A 165 3.18 6.36 -11.81
CA HIS A 165 2.25 7.33 -12.43
C HIS A 165 2.90 8.41 -13.34
N ILE A 166 3.66 7.99 -14.35
CA ILE A 166 4.20 8.84 -15.41
C ILE A 166 3.70 8.34 -16.76
N ASP A 167 3.68 9.23 -17.74
CA ASP A 167 3.30 8.89 -19.11
C ASP A 167 4.27 7.86 -19.72
N LEU A 168 3.76 6.95 -20.54
CA LEU A 168 4.55 5.89 -21.15
C LEU A 168 5.74 6.46 -21.95
N SER A 169 5.56 7.58 -22.65
CA SER A 169 6.61 8.29 -23.37
C SER A 169 7.77 8.79 -22.50
N GLN A 170 7.57 8.87 -21.19
CA GLN A 170 8.59 9.30 -20.23
C GLN A 170 9.33 8.13 -19.57
N VAL A 171 8.88 6.89 -19.77
CA VAL A 171 9.41 5.73 -19.06
C VAL A 171 10.90 5.54 -19.34
N SER A 172 11.30 5.41 -20.61
CA SER A 172 12.71 5.19 -21.01
C SER A 172 13.63 6.26 -20.39
N LYS A 173 13.26 7.53 -20.50
CA LYS A 173 14.03 8.66 -19.94
C LYS A 173 14.19 8.59 -18.42
N ASN A 174 13.28 7.93 -17.70
CA ASN A 174 13.30 7.81 -16.26
C ASN A 174 13.94 6.50 -15.76
N ILE A 175 14.22 5.53 -16.63
CA ILE A 175 14.97 4.32 -16.27
C ILE A 175 16.47 4.68 -16.20
N LYS A 176 17.02 4.62 -14.98
CA LYS A 176 18.42 4.95 -14.71
C LYS A 176 19.08 3.87 -13.86
N LYS A 177 20.30 3.47 -14.22
CA LYS A 177 21.11 2.47 -13.49
C LYS A 177 21.11 2.70 -11.96
N GLN A 178 21.36 3.94 -11.53
CA GLN A 178 21.42 4.28 -10.11
C GLN A 178 20.06 4.13 -9.40
N THR A 179 18.94 4.45 -10.09
CA THR A 179 17.58 4.29 -9.55
C THR A 179 17.26 2.81 -9.38
N ILE A 180 17.59 1.97 -10.37
CA ILE A 180 17.42 0.51 -10.29
C ILE A 180 18.17 -0.02 -9.07
N ILE A 181 19.48 0.29 -8.96
CA ILE A 181 20.33 -0.17 -7.86
C ILE A 181 19.75 0.23 -6.50
N LYS A 182 19.33 1.50 -6.33
CA LYS A 182 18.76 1.99 -5.07
C LYS A 182 17.47 1.26 -4.69
N LYS A 183 16.54 1.13 -5.63
CA LYS A 183 15.26 0.47 -5.37
C LYS A 183 15.43 -1.01 -5.08
N ILE A 184 16.27 -1.73 -5.83
CA ILE A 184 16.55 -3.15 -5.57
C ILE A 184 17.21 -3.37 -4.21
N LYS A 185 18.16 -2.52 -3.82
CA LYS A 185 18.74 -2.56 -2.46
C LYS A 185 17.69 -2.32 -1.37
N SER A 186 16.78 -1.37 -1.59
CA SER A 186 15.69 -1.11 -0.66
C SER A 186 14.76 -2.33 -0.53
N ILE A 187 14.41 -2.98 -1.63
CA ILE A 187 13.61 -4.21 -1.64
C ILE A 187 14.33 -5.31 -0.87
N ASN A 188 15.57 -5.62 -1.26
CA ASN A 188 16.39 -6.67 -0.64
C ASN A 188 16.50 -6.48 0.88
N ASN A 189 16.88 -5.28 1.31
CA ASN A 189 17.02 -4.96 2.73
C ASN A 189 15.69 -5.08 3.49
N TRP A 190 14.60 -4.64 2.89
CA TRP A 190 13.28 -4.75 3.51
C TRP A 190 12.86 -6.22 3.70
N PHE A 191 13.07 -7.07 2.69
CA PHE A 191 12.77 -8.50 2.80
C PHE A 191 13.60 -9.17 3.90
N ILE A 192 14.89 -8.87 3.96
CA ILE A 192 15.79 -9.41 5.01
C ILE A 192 15.36 -8.92 6.40
N LEU A 193 15.17 -7.61 6.57
CA LEU A 193 14.89 -7.01 7.89
C LEU A 193 13.48 -7.28 8.38
N LYS A 194 12.49 -7.41 7.47
CA LYS A 194 11.08 -7.55 7.86
C LYS A 194 10.55 -8.97 7.72
N LEU A 195 11.01 -9.73 6.75
CA LEU A 195 10.54 -11.09 6.50
C LEU A 195 11.57 -12.18 6.86
N GLY A 196 12.83 -11.80 7.15
CA GLY A 196 13.89 -12.73 7.48
C GLY A 196 14.40 -13.57 6.30
N ILE A 197 14.10 -13.19 5.07
CA ILE A 197 14.45 -13.94 3.86
C ILE A 197 15.31 -13.10 2.90
N LYS A 198 16.27 -13.74 2.24
CA LYS A 198 17.00 -13.17 1.10
C LYS A 198 16.14 -13.38 -0.16
N PRO A 199 15.56 -12.31 -0.76
CA PRO A 199 14.63 -12.50 -1.87
C PRO A 199 15.37 -12.85 -3.16
N LYS A 200 14.76 -13.74 -3.97
CA LYS A 200 15.11 -13.93 -5.38
C LYS A 200 14.37 -12.87 -6.18
N ILE A 201 15.09 -11.93 -6.77
CA ILE A 201 14.52 -10.78 -7.50
C ILE A 201 14.73 -10.97 -8.99
N CYS A 202 13.67 -10.81 -9.77
CA CYS A 202 13.70 -10.79 -11.22
C CYS A 202 13.52 -9.36 -11.72
N LEU A 203 14.38 -8.89 -12.64
CA LEU A 203 14.17 -7.66 -13.40
C LEU A 203 13.69 -8.00 -14.81
N LEU A 204 12.62 -7.35 -15.24
CA LEU A 204 12.15 -7.42 -16.62
C LEU A 204 12.95 -6.44 -17.51
N GLY A 205 12.98 -6.71 -18.80
CA GLY A 205 13.39 -5.70 -19.78
C GLY A 205 12.36 -4.60 -19.93
N LEU A 206 12.72 -3.52 -20.58
CA LEU A 206 11.80 -2.44 -20.95
C LEU A 206 11.12 -2.75 -22.29
N ASN A 207 11.91 -3.23 -23.24
CA ASN A 207 11.50 -3.44 -24.62
C ASN A 207 11.04 -4.89 -24.87
N PRO A 208 10.20 -5.15 -25.90
CA PRO A 208 9.88 -6.50 -26.33
C PRO A 208 11.14 -7.34 -26.55
N HIS A 209 11.11 -8.61 -26.17
CA HIS A 209 12.24 -9.54 -26.28
C HIS A 209 13.57 -9.00 -25.72
N ASN A 210 13.49 -8.13 -24.69
CA ASN A 210 14.65 -7.44 -24.09
C ASN A 210 15.43 -6.59 -25.11
N GLY A 211 14.74 -6.01 -26.11
CA GLY A 211 15.35 -5.25 -27.18
C GLY A 211 16.42 -6.02 -27.96
N GLU A 212 16.33 -7.37 -27.96
CA GLU A 212 17.31 -8.28 -28.56
C GLU A 212 18.75 -7.99 -28.11
N LEU A 213 18.91 -7.31 -26.97
CA LEU A 213 20.17 -6.83 -26.40
C LEU A 213 21.00 -5.99 -27.36
N ARG A 214 20.34 -5.26 -28.27
CA ARG A 214 21.02 -4.33 -29.18
C ARG A 214 21.85 -3.31 -28.41
N ASP A 215 22.91 -2.80 -29.02
CA ASP A 215 23.86 -1.92 -28.34
C ASP A 215 23.25 -0.60 -27.86
N ASP A 216 22.18 -0.16 -28.47
CA ASP A 216 21.44 1.07 -28.12
C ASP A 216 20.31 0.84 -27.09
N SER A 217 19.94 -0.42 -26.80
CA SER A 217 18.81 -0.75 -25.93
C SER A 217 19.07 -0.38 -24.45
N GLU A 218 18.00 -0.04 -23.74
CA GLU A 218 18.04 0.22 -22.29
C GLU A 218 18.50 -1.03 -21.52
N GLU A 219 18.19 -2.21 -22.02
CA GLU A 219 18.65 -3.47 -21.44
C GLU A 219 20.16 -3.53 -21.39
N LYS A 220 20.83 -3.26 -22.51
CA LYS A 220 22.30 -3.34 -22.60
C LYS A 220 22.98 -2.18 -21.91
N LYS A 221 22.49 -0.95 -22.10
CA LYS A 221 23.11 0.26 -21.54
C LYS A 221 22.84 0.49 -20.05
N ILE A 222 21.69 0.05 -19.54
CA ILE A 222 21.21 0.45 -18.20
C ILE A 222 20.93 -0.76 -17.33
N ILE A 223 20.08 -1.71 -17.77
CA ILE A 223 19.55 -2.78 -16.92
C ILE A 223 20.62 -3.81 -16.60
N LEU A 224 21.31 -4.35 -17.60
CA LEU A 224 22.41 -5.31 -17.42
C LEU A 224 23.55 -4.77 -16.54
N PRO A 225 24.05 -3.53 -16.75
CA PRO A 225 25.04 -2.95 -15.85
C PRO A 225 24.55 -2.76 -14.40
N ALA A 226 23.24 -2.52 -14.19
CA ALA A 226 22.68 -2.47 -12.86
C ALA A 226 22.66 -3.87 -12.20
N ILE A 227 22.22 -4.89 -12.94
CA ILE A 227 22.19 -6.29 -12.49
C ILE A 227 23.60 -6.76 -12.14
N LYS A 228 24.61 -6.51 -13.01
CA LYS A 228 25.99 -6.87 -12.75
C LYS A 228 26.51 -6.25 -11.44
N LYS A 229 26.20 -4.97 -11.19
CA LYS A 229 26.59 -4.30 -9.94
C LYS A 229 25.90 -4.92 -8.73
N LEU A 230 24.58 -5.20 -8.81
CA LEU A 230 23.80 -5.78 -7.73
C LEU A 230 24.29 -7.20 -7.36
N LYS A 231 24.65 -8.01 -8.37
CA LYS A 231 25.27 -9.34 -8.15
C LYS A 231 26.59 -9.23 -7.42
N LYS A 232 27.46 -8.27 -7.82
CA LYS A 232 28.72 -7.99 -7.09
C LYS A 232 28.47 -7.58 -5.63
N ASP A 233 27.34 -6.92 -5.35
CA ASP A 233 26.94 -6.52 -4.00
C ASP A 233 26.28 -7.69 -3.21
N GLY A 234 26.28 -8.92 -3.73
CA GLY A 234 25.75 -10.12 -3.08
C GLY A 234 24.23 -10.24 -3.09
N ILE A 235 23.53 -9.49 -3.96
CA ILE A 235 22.07 -9.54 -4.07
C ILE A 235 21.67 -10.58 -5.13
N SER A 236 20.73 -11.47 -4.77
CA SER A 236 20.17 -12.47 -5.68
C SER A 236 19.22 -11.81 -6.67
N VAL A 237 19.74 -11.44 -7.83
CA VAL A 237 19.00 -10.77 -8.90
C VAL A 237 19.25 -11.45 -10.23
N SER A 238 18.18 -11.64 -11.03
CA SER A 238 18.19 -12.25 -12.37
C SER A 238 17.59 -11.28 -13.39
N GLY A 239 17.87 -11.52 -14.66
CA GLY A 239 17.30 -10.75 -15.78
C GLY A 239 18.38 -10.08 -16.66
N PRO A 240 17.96 -9.18 -17.58
CA PRO A 240 16.56 -8.91 -17.86
C PRO A 240 15.82 -10.12 -18.44
N LEU A 241 14.59 -10.38 -18.00
CA LEU A 241 13.71 -11.39 -18.58
C LEU A 241 12.63 -10.72 -19.43
N PRO A 242 12.14 -11.41 -20.48
CA PRO A 242 11.01 -10.92 -21.26
C PRO A 242 9.75 -10.86 -20.44
N ALA A 243 8.99 -9.77 -20.57
CA ALA A 243 7.79 -9.54 -19.76
C ALA A 243 6.62 -10.44 -20.15
N ASP A 244 6.53 -10.84 -21.42
CA ASP A 244 5.49 -11.66 -21.99
C ASP A 244 5.50 -13.11 -21.48
N THR A 245 6.65 -13.65 -21.13
CA THR A 245 6.81 -15.05 -20.72
C THR A 245 6.90 -15.25 -19.21
N VAL A 246 7.45 -14.29 -18.47
CA VAL A 246 7.73 -14.46 -17.04
C VAL A 246 6.49 -14.78 -16.20
N PHE A 247 5.34 -14.21 -16.55
CA PHE A 247 4.08 -14.44 -15.82
C PHE A 247 3.33 -15.72 -16.21
N VAL A 248 3.77 -16.44 -17.23
CA VAL A 248 3.15 -17.73 -17.61
C VAL A 248 3.43 -18.76 -16.50
N GLU A 249 4.70 -19.04 -16.20
CA GLU A 249 5.06 -20.00 -15.15
C GLU A 249 6.27 -19.58 -14.31
N GLU A 250 7.18 -18.81 -14.87
CA GLU A 250 8.46 -18.49 -14.23
C GLU A 250 8.32 -17.62 -12.98
N TYR A 251 7.23 -16.88 -12.84
CA TYR A 251 7.01 -16.02 -11.68
C TYR A 251 7.12 -16.77 -10.35
N LYS A 252 6.78 -18.05 -10.30
CA LYS A 252 6.86 -18.89 -9.09
C LYS A 252 8.29 -19.11 -8.59
N LYS A 253 9.31 -18.89 -9.44
CA LYS A 253 10.73 -19.02 -9.08
C LYS A 253 11.26 -17.83 -8.28
N TYR A 254 10.52 -16.71 -8.25
CA TYR A 254 10.94 -15.44 -7.69
C TYR A 254 10.08 -15.01 -6.50
N ASN A 255 10.68 -14.24 -5.60
CA ASN A 255 9.94 -13.56 -4.53
C ASN A 255 9.44 -12.19 -4.99
N VAL A 256 10.19 -11.54 -5.91
CA VAL A 256 9.85 -10.21 -6.44
C VAL A 256 10.14 -10.15 -7.93
N ILE A 257 9.15 -9.70 -8.71
CA ILE A 257 9.34 -9.31 -10.11
C ILE A 257 9.30 -7.79 -10.19
N VAL A 258 10.30 -7.21 -10.84
CA VAL A 258 10.47 -5.79 -11.01
C VAL A 258 10.31 -5.45 -12.48
N GLY A 259 9.22 -4.76 -12.83
CA GLY A 259 9.01 -4.24 -14.18
C GLY A 259 9.47 -2.80 -14.31
N MET A 260 9.69 -2.35 -15.52
CA MET A 260 10.18 -1.01 -15.78
C MET A 260 9.08 0.04 -15.67
N TYR A 261 7.82 -0.32 -15.90
CA TYR A 261 6.68 0.59 -15.76
C TYR A 261 5.44 -0.11 -15.20
N HIS A 262 4.49 0.70 -14.80
CA HIS A 262 3.28 0.29 -14.07
C HIS A 262 2.49 -0.80 -14.80
N ASP A 263 2.11 -0.57 -16.06
CA ASP A 263 1.23 -1.50 -16.78
C ASP A 263 1.95 -2.71 -17.37
N GLN A 264 3.27 -2.78 -17.26
CA GLN A 264 4.03 -3.99 -17.60
C GLN A 264 3.76 -5.14 -16.63
N ILE A 265 3.51 -4.82 -15.36
CA ILE A 265 3.42 -5.85 -14.30
C ILE A 265 2.09 -5.89 -13.56
N LEU A 266 1.36 -4.77 -13.46
CA LEU A 266 0.12 -4.76 -12.70
C LEU A 266 -1.03 -5.51 -13.40
N PRO A 267 -1.28 -5.34 -14.70
CA PRO A 267 -2.30 -6.11 -15.39
C PRO A 267 -2.11 -7.64 -15.25
N PRO A 268 -0.94 -8.24 -15.59
CA PRO A 268 -0.75 -9.68 -15.44
C PRO A 268 -0.86 -10.11 -13.98
N PHE A 269 -0.30 -9.36 -13.02
CA PHE A 269 -0.45 -9.65 -11.61
C PHE A 269 -1.92 -9.66 -11.17
N LYS A 270 -2.71 -8.66 -11.57
CA LYS A 270 -4.13 -8.58 -11.21
C LYS A 270 -4.99 -9.61 -11.92
N THR A 271 -4.64 -10.00 -13.11
CA THR A 271 -5.31 -11.10 -13.82
C THR A 271 -5.13 -12.42 -13.07
N LEU A 272 -3.93 -12.70 -12.58
CA LEU A 272 -3.63 -13.90 -11.82
C LEU A 272 -4.25 -13.91 -10.42
N PHE A 273 -4.19 -12.79 -9.71
CA PHE A 273 -4.48 -12.75 -8.26
C PHE A 273 -5.69 -11.91 -7.87
N LYS A 274 -6.33 -11.20 -8.80
CA LYS A 274 -7.57 -10.42 -8.60
C LYS A 274 -7.44 -9.45 -7.41
N TYR A 275 -8.25 -9.64 -6.37
CA TYR A 275 -8.25 -8.82 -5.15
C TYR A 275 -7.31 -9.35 -4.04
N ASP A 276 -6.57 -10.43 -4.29
CA ASP A 276 -5.60 -10.97 -3.33
C ASP A 276 -4.26 -10.23 -3.43
N ALA A 277 -4.31 -8.95 -3.16
CA ALA A 277 -3.15 -8.08 -3.17
C ALA A 277 -3.25 -6.99 -2.11
N ILE A 278 -2.09 -6.56 -1.62
CA ILE A 278 -1.92 -5.36 -0.79
C ILE A 278 -0.81 -4.50 -1.35
N ASN A 279 -0.92 -3.20 -1.18
CA ASN A 279 0.13 -2.26 -1.53
C ASN A 279 0.96 -1.93 -0.28
N ILE A 280 2.27 -2.15 -0.35
CA ILE A 280 3.22 -1.87 0.73
C ILE A 280 4.14 -0.74 0.26
N THR A 281 4.34 0.28 1.11
CA THR A 281 5.33 1.32 0.84
C THR A 281 6.61 1.01 1.60
N LEU A 282 7.69 0.72 0.86
CA LEU A 282 9.01 0.51 1.44
C LEU A 282 9.74 1.85 1.63
N GLY A 283 10.70 1.88 2.53
CA GLY A 283 11.53 3.06 2.80
C GLY A 283 10.99 3.99 3.89
N LEU A 284 9.75 3.80 4.38
CA LEU A 284 9.22 4.57 5.49
C LEU A 284 9.79 4.11 6.84
N LYS A 285 9.74 4.99 7.84
CA LYS A 285 10.19 4.70 9.22
C LYS A 285 9.29 3.71 9.97
N TYR A 286 8.12 3.41 9.44
CA TYR A 286 7.13 2.46 9.96
C TYR A 286 6.53 1.64 8.82
N LEU A 287 5.92 0.51 9.14
CA LEU A 287 5.21 -0.29 8.16
C LEU A 287 3.94 0.44 7.71
N ARG A 288 3.79 0.65 6.40
CA ARG A 288 2.58 1.20 5.80
C ARG A 288 2.08 0.29 4.71
N VAL A 289 0.82 -0.10 4.82
CA VAL A 289 0.12 -0.89 3.81
C VAL A 289 -1.23 -0.26 3.45
N SER A 290 -1.76 -0.60 2.30
CA SER A 290 -3.11 -0.20 1.89
C SER A 290 -3.74 -1.28 1.01
N PRO A 291 -5.09 -1.37 0.99
CA PRO A 291 -5.80 -2.15 -0.01
C PRO A 291 -5.39 -1.75 -1.42
N ASP A 292 -5.32 -2.73 -2.32
CA ASP A 292 -4.96 -2.53 -3.72
C ASP A 292 -6.21 -2.30 -4.59
N HIS A 293 -7.04 -1.36 -4.19
CA HIS A 293 -8.20 -0.87 -4.96
C HIS A 293 -8.50 0.59 -4.62
N GLY A 294 -9.30 1.25 -5.47
CA GLY A 294 -9.70 2.63 -5.32
C GLY A 294 -10.91 2.83 -4.41
N VAL A 295 -11.45 4.04 -4.43
CA VAL A 295 -12.60 4.48 -3.62
C VAL A 295 -13.93 3.88 -4.07
N ALA A 296 -14.04 3.40 -5.31
CA ALA A 296 -15.17 2.68 -5.90
C ALA A 296 -16.53 3.36 -5.61
N ARG A 297 -16.64 4.64 -5.95
CA ARG A 297 -17.81 5.47 -5.63
C ARG A 297 -19.11 4.93 -6.25
N GLU A 298 -19.01 4.27 -7.39
CA GLU A 298 -20.10 3.70 -8.17
C GLU A 298 -20.84 2.56 -7.47
N ILE A 299 -20.20 1.93 -6.47
CA ILE A 299 -20.83 0.85 -5.68
C ILE A 299 -21.13 1.23 -4.23
N ILE A 300 -20.97 2.50 -3.86
CA ILE A 300 -21.37 2.99 -2.53
C ILE A 300 -22.85 2.64 -2.27
N LYS A 301 -23.15 2.11 -1.07
CA LYS A 301 -24.47 1.64 -0.62
C LYS A 301 -25.04 0.42 -1.35
N LYS A 302 -24.32 -0.17 -2.31
CA LYS A 302 -24.80 -1.37 -3.01
C LYS A 302 -24.45 -2.68 -2.30
N ASN A 303 -23.73 -2.64 -1.19
CA ASN A 303 -23.26 -3.80 -0.42
C ASN A 303 -22.44 -4.81 -1.25
N LYS A 304 -21.76 -4.34 -2.30
CA LYS A 304 -20.96 -5.16 -3.24
C LYS A 304 -19.45 -5.07 -3.00
N ALA A 305 -18.98 -4.25 -2.05
CA ALA A 305 -17.56 -4.07 -1.80
C ALA A 305 -16.90 -5.36 -1.28
N ASN A 306 -15.75 -5.72 -1.86
CA ASN A 306 -14.95 -6.86 -1.45
C ASN A 306 -13.94 -6.45 -0.37
N PRO A 307 -14.00 -7.00 0.86
CA PRO A 307 -13.10 -6.64 1.95
C PRO A 307 -11.76 -7.38 1.92
N LEU A 308 -11.51 -8.30 0.97
CA LEU A 308 -10.38 -9.23 1.00
C LEU A 308 -9.03 -8.51 1.12
N SER A 309 -8.83 -7.47 0.33
CA SER A 309 -7.57 -6.72 0.37
C SER A 309 -7.33 -6.03 1.73
N LEU A 310 -8.37 -5.46 2.37
CA LEU A 310 -8.24 -4.89 3.72
C LEU A 310 -7.98 -5.97 4.79
N ILE A 311 -8.65 -7.12 4.68
CA ILE A 311 -8.38 -8.27 5.56
C ILE A 311 -6.92 -8.71 5.43
N ASN A 312 -6.41 -8.79 4.21
CA ASN A 312 -5.02 -9.16 3.95
C ASN A 312 -4.04 -8.11 4.49
N CYS A 313 -4.36 -6.80 4.39
CA CYS A 313 -3.59 -5.75 5.05
C CYS A 313 -3.51 -5.97 6.58
N ILE A 314 -4.64 -6.24 7.20
CA ILE A 314 -4.72 -6.46 8.66
C ILE A 314 -3.92 -7.71 9.07
N LYS A 315 -4.10 -8.83 8.37
CA LYS A 315 -3.35 -10.07 8.62
C LYS A 315 -1.87 -9.87 8.42
N PHE A 316 -1.48 -9.19 7.34
CA PHE A 316 -0.09 -8.90 7.03
C PHE A 316 0.58 -8.07 8.14
N VAL A 317 0.00 -6.93 8.52
CA VAL A 317 0.56 -6.09 9.60
C VAL A 317 0.63 -6.87 10.92
N ASN A 318 -0.35 -7.72 11.21
CA ASN A 318 -0.36 -8.52 12.42
C ASN A 318 0.78 -9.55 12.50
N LYS A 319 1.42 -9.96 11.38
CA LYS A 319 2.60 -10.85 11.40
C LYS A 319 3.82 -10.22 12.08
N PHE A 320 3.91 -8.89 12.14
CA PHE A 320 5.03 -8.15 12.75
C PHE A 320 4.78 -7.79 14.24
N ASN A 321 3.93 -8.55 14.91
CA ASN A 321 3.57 -8.33 16.32
C ASN A 321 4.64 -8.84 17.29
#